data_d0210660f061cd0991680149ef56147b
#
_entry.id   d0210660f061cd0991680149ef56147b
#
_cell.length_a   1.000
_cell.length_b   1.000
_cell.length_c   1.000
_cell.angle_alpha   90.00
_cell.angle_beta   90.00
_cell.angle_gamma   90.00
#
_symmetry.space_group_name_H-M   'P 1'
#
loop_
_entity.id
_entity.type
_entity.pdbx_description
1 polymer ?
#
loop_
_entity_poly.entity_id
_entity_poly.type
_entity_poly.pdbx_seq_one_letter_code
_entity_poly.pdbx_strand_id
1 'polypeptide(L)'
;SSPMAHPKKSPIPRVRILVNIWQNHCTNMQKNELHKYNLPDVPGVYLFKKGREVLYVGKATSLRDRVRSYFDDDLIATRGPRVVDMVTKADRVAFETTPTVLEALVREAALIKKYMPKANVDGKDDKTFLYAVITDEVVPRVLVVRGKDIDFQKRIFNFQFSIFKIKSIFGPFPSGPQLKEGLRLIRRIFPFFDTEKPVGTKSKHQRTKIEFNTQIGQYPRDMRFSLTSPIGHTKEHLKRYRKSIRKVMLFLSGRGKALRVMLEREMKQAAREERFEDAAIARRELFALDHIQDVSLIKDESRRQGDTSRRGVTLPARIEAYDTAHLSGTNAIGVMTALIDGVPAKKEYRTFKIKGVKKNDDIASLKEILSRRLNHPEWSFPKVIVVDGGKTQKKAAESVLKERGIEIPVVAVVKDERHRPREVIGARSAGISESDAVLANAEAHRFSLARHRAARTRNLRA
;
A
#
# COMPACT_ATOMS: atom_id res chain seq x y z
N SER A 1 -17.63 6.48 62.29
CA SER A 1 -17.92 5.60 61.15
C SER A 1 -18.46 6.41 60.01
N SER A 2 -17.57 6.81 59.10
CA SER A 2 -17.94 7.49 57.82
C SER A 2 -17.97 6.47 56.69
N PRO A 3 -18.91 6.53 55.78
CA PRO A 3 -19.02 5.59 54.66
C PRO A 3 -18.06 5.94 53.55
N MET A 4 -17.38 4.93 53.01
CA MET A 4 -16.48 5.01 51.85
C MET A 4 -17.25 5.46 50.59
N ALA A 5 -16.67 6.44 49.93
CA ALA A 5 -17.14 6.92 48.63
C ALA A 5 -16.73 5.97 47.52
N HIS A 6 -17.70 5.46 46.73
CA HIS A 6 -17.46 4.72 45.50
C HIS A 6 -16.90 5.64 44.41
N PRO A 7 -15.91 5.19 43.61
CA PRO A 7 -15.40 5.98 42.51
C PRO A 7 -16.45 6.08 41.38
N LYS A 8 -16.77 7.30 41.01
CA LYS A 8 -17.65 7.63 39.89
C LYS A 8 -17.08 7.07 38.57
N LYS A 9 -17.85 6.22 37.92
CA LYS A 9 -17.58 5.77 36.55
C LYS A 9 -17.58 6.96 35.59
N SER A 10 -16.46 7.22 34.92
CA SER A 10 -16.38 8.18 33.85
C SER A 10 -17.28 7.78 32.69
N PRO A 11 -18.01 8.71 32.07
CA PRO A 11 -18.91 8.40 30.97
C PRO A 11 -18.12 8.03 29.72
N ILE A 12 -18.46 6.89 29.14
CA ILE A 12 -18.04 6.44 27.80
C ILE A 12 -18.45 7.53 26.79
N PRO A 13 -17.57 8.05 25.92
CA PRO A 13 -17.98 9.04 24.94
C PRO A 13 -18.99 8.40 23.98
N ARG A 14 -20.23 8.80 24.10
CA ARG A 14 -21.30 8.50 23.15
C ARG A 14 -20.88 9.05 21.79
N VAL A 15 -20.86 8.20 20.79
CA VAL A 15 -20.82 8.58 19.37
C VAL A 15 -22.01 9.54 19.16
N ARG A 16 -21.72 10.83 19.02
CA ARG A 16 -22.74 11.82 18.68
C ARG A 16 -23.16 11.56 17.23
N ILE A 17 -24.24 10.81 17.07
CA ILE A 17 -25.07 10.90 15.88
C ILE A 17 -25.85 12.19 16.05
N LEU A 18 -25.36 13.27 15.46
CA LEU A 18 -26.12 14.50 15.34
C LEU A 18 -27.23 14.26 14.33
N VAL A 19 -28.36 13.79 14.82
CA VAL A 19 -29.64 13.80 14.09
C VAL A 19 -30.22 15.16 14.29
N ASN A 20 -29.92 16.11 13.39
CA ASN A 20 -30.73 17.32 13.25
C ASN A 20 -31.90 17.00 12.32
N ILE A 21 -33.08 16.88 12.94
CA ILE A 21 -34.40 16.90 12.31
C ILE A 21 -34.69 18.36 11.99
N TRP A 22 -34.96 18.70 10.71
CA TRP A 22 -36.01 19.68 10.32
C TRP A 22 -36.17 19.76 8.79
N GLN A 23 -37.34 19.43 8.37
CA GLN A 23 -38.31 19.97 7.39
C GLN A 23 -37.89 20.25 5.94
N ASN A 24 -38.64 19.54 5.07
CA ASN A 24 -39.20 19.92 3.76
C ASN A 24 -38.56 21.11 3.04
N HIS A 25 -37.71 20.82 2.05
CA HIS A 25 -37.73 21.41 0.72
C HIS A 25 -36.87 20.54 -0.19
N CYS A 26 -37.30 20.31 -1.42
CA CYS A 26 -36.48 19.74 -2.49
C CYS A 26 -35.29 20.69 -2.74
N THR A 27 -34.20 20.54 -2.01
CA THR A 27 -33.02 21.35 -2.19
C THR A 27 -31.84 20.46 -2.49
N ASN A 28 -31.37 20.55 -3.71
CA ASN A 28 -30.02 20.12 -4.10
C ASN A 28 -29.04 20.75 -3.15
N MET A 29 -28.24 19.93 -2.48
CA MET A 29 -27.22 20.39 -1.54
C MET A 29 -26.22 21.29 -2.26
N GLN A 30 -25.97 22.50 -1.74
CA GLN A 30 -25.06 23.47 -2.34
C GLN A 30 -23.74 23.58 -1.57
N LYS A 31 -22.67 24.02 -2.27
CA LYS A 31 -21.31 24.20 -1.70
C LYS A 31 -21.31 25.09 -0.47
N ASN A 32 -22.12 26.16 -0.48
CA ASN A 32 -22.26 27.11 0.65
C ASN A 32 -22.94 26.51 1.88
N GLU A 33 -23.62 25.38 1.76
CA GLU A 33 -24.26 24.68 2.88
C GLU A 33 -23.36 23.68 3.60
N LEU A 34 -22.19 23.38 3.04
CA LEU A 34 -21.25 22.42 3.63
C LEU A 34 -20.74 22.82 5.00
N HIS A 35 -20.71 24.12 5.32
CA HIS A 35 -20.32 24.59 6.65
C HIS A 35 -21.22 24.07 7.77
N LYS A 36 -22.49 23.78 7.47
CA LYS A 36 -23.46 23.24 8.44
C LYS A 36 -23.06 21.85 8.97
N TYR A 37 -22.24 21.10 8.21
CA TYR A 37 -21.86 19.75 8.58
C TYR A 37 -20.60 19.68 9.45
N ASN A 38 -19.89 20.79 9.68
CA ASN A 38 -18.66 20.85 10.48
C ASN A 38 -17.68 19.70 10.13
N LEU A 39 -17.44 19.49 8.85
CA LEU A 39 -16.60 18.40 8.35
C LEU A 39 -15.16 18.55 8.85
N PRO A 40 -14.62 17.58 9.61
CA PRO A 40 -13.29 17.68 10.16
C PRO A 40 -12.21 17.38 9.12
N ASP A 41 -11.00 17.90 9.35
CA ASP A 41 -9.81 17.61 8.53
C ASP A 41 -9.06 16.39 9.07
N VAL A 42 -9.74 15.25 9.03
CA VAL A 42 -9.21 13.95 9.47
C VAL A 42 -9.69 12.82 8.57
N PRO A 43 -9.02 11.67 8.58
CA PRO A 43 -9.46 10.50 7.82
C PRO A 43 -10.85 10.01 8.25
N GLY A 44 -11.59 9.46 7.29
CA GLY A 44 -12.90 8.90 7.58
C GLY A 44 -13.64 8.40 6.35
N VAL A 45 -14.91 8.08 6.57
CA VAL A 45 -15.86 7.71 5.53
C VAL A 45 -17.03 8.67 5.53
N TYR A 46 -17.54 8.96 4.35
CA TYR A 46 -18.70 9.85 4.16
C TYR A 46 -19.76 9.15 3.32
N LEU A 47 -21.02 9.54 3.55
CA LEU A 47 -22.20 8.98 2.92
C LEU A 47 -23.04 10.13 2.37
N PHE A 48 -23.27 10.15 1.05
CA PHE A 48 -24.30 10.97 0.45
C PHE A 48 -25.64 10.26 0.57
N LYS A 49 -26.65 10.98 1.04
CA LYS A 49 -27.97 10.41 1.31
C LYS A 49 -29.08 11.23 0.67
N LYS A 50 -30.21 10.54 0.41
CA LYS A 50 -31.50 11.15 0.10
C LYS A 50 -32.54 10.58 1.07
N GLY A 51 -33.00 11.39 2.00
CA GLY A 51 -33.82 10.88 3.10
C GLY A 51 -33.11 9.77 3.89
N ARG A 52 -33.69 8.56 3.90
CA ARG A 52 -33.09 7.37 4.55
C ARG A 52 -32.15 6.58 3.63
N GLU A 53 -32.24 6.78 2.33
CA GLU A 53 -31.44 6.05 1.33
C GLU A 53 -30.00 6.55 1.32
N VAL A 54 -29.05 5.60 1.24
CA VAL A 54 -27.62 5.91 1.03
C VAL A 54 -27.34 5.81 -0.46
N LEU A 55 -27.04 6.95 -1.10
CA LEU A 55 -26.77 7.02 -2.54
C LEU A 55 -25.33 6.64 -2.87
N TYR A 56 -24.39 7.00 -1.98
CA TYR A 56 -22.97 6.75 -2.19
C TYR A 56 -22.23 6.66 -0.86
N VAL A 57 -21.20 5.83 -0.81
CA VAL A 57 -20.24 5.73 0.29
C VAL A 57 -18.84 5.97 -0.28
N GLY A 58 -18.05 6.80 0.38
CA GLY A 58 -16.67 7.02 0.02
C GLY A 58 -15.78 7.20 1.24
N LYS A 59 -14.49 6.94 1.08
CA LYS A 59 -13.47 7.23 2.09
C LYS A 59 -12.76 8.55 1.78
N ALA A 60 -12.13 9.12 2.79
CA ALA A 60 -11.38 10.36 2.70
C ALA A 60 -10.12 10.31 3.57
N THR A 61 -9.07 11.00 3.12
CA THR A 61 -7.90 11.37 3.93
C THR A 61 -8.21 12.61 4.76
N SER A 62 -8.93 13.56 4.15
CA SER A 62 -9.56 14.70 4.77
C SER A 62 -11.05 14.68 4.39
N LEU A 63 -11.91 14.46 5.37
CA LEU A 63 -13.37 14.47 5.15
C LEU A 63 -13.83 15.81 4.59
N ARG A 64 -13.30 16.91 5.11
CA ARG A 64 -13.62 18.27 4.67
C ARG A 64 -13.29 18.48 3.20
N ASP A 65 -12.04 18.24 2.82
CA ASP A 65 -11.56 18.51 1.47
C ASP A 65 -12.20 17.57 0.47
N ARG A 66 -12.38 16.30 0.85
CA ARG A 66 -12.99 15.29 -0.01
C ARG A 66 -14.44 15.58 -0.33
N VAL A 67 -15.25 15.91 0.68
CA VAL A 67 -16.66 16.23 0.47
C VAL A 67 -16.79 17.54 -0.31
N ARG A 68 -15.95 18.54 0.00
CA ARG A 68 -15.95 19.82 -0.72
C ARG A 68 -15.68 19.66 -2.21
N SER A 69 -14.78 18.76 -2.59
CA SER A 69 -14.42 18.51 -3.99
C SER A 69 -15.55 17.89 -4.85
N TYR A 70 -16.68 17.52 -4.28
CA TYR A 70 -17.88 17.12 -5.03
C TYR A 70 -18.73 18.31 -5.49
N PHE A 71 -18.38 19.52 -5.09
CA PHE A 71 -19.09 20.75 -5.43
C PHE A 71 -18.20 21.72 -6.21
N ASP A 72 -17.11 21.22 -6.80
CA ASP A 72 -16.24 21.97 -7.69
C ASP A 72 -16.82 21.99 -9.12
N ASP A 73 -16.58 23.06 -9.86
CA ASP A 73 -17.23 23.33 -11.15
C ASP A 73 -16.84 22.31 -12.26
N ASP A 74 -15.71 21.63 -12.09
CA ASP A 74 -15.21 20.62 -13.03
C ASP A 74 -15.63 19.16 -12.70
N LEU A 75 -16.62 18.98 -11.83
CA LEU A 75 -17.04 17.67 -11.33
C LEU A 75 -17.40 16.67 -12.46
N ILE A 76 -18.05 17.16 -13.52
CA ILE A 76 -18.42 16.32 -14.67
C ILE A 76 -17.18 15.77 -15.37
N ALA A 77 -16.19 16.62 -15.61
CA ALA A 77 -14.95 16.26 -16.29
C ALA A 77 -14.07 15.32 -15.44
N THR A 78 -14.05 15.54 -14.12
CA THR A 78 -13.16 14.80 -13.22
C THR A 78 -13.73 13.49 -12.70
N ARG A 79 -15.05 13.37 -12.53
CA ARG A 79 -15.70 12.22 -11.87
C ARG A 79 -16.80 11.53 -12.67
N GLY A 80 -17.19 12.11 -13.80
CA GLY A 80 -18.17 11.58 -14.69
C GLY A 80 -19.65 11.78 -14.26
N PRO A 81 -20.60 11.53 -15.20
CA PRO A 81 -22.00 11.92 -15.04
C PRO A 81 -22.72 11.24 -13.88
N ARG A 82 -22.32 10.01 -13.53
CA ARG A 82 -22.93 9.25 -12.42
C ARG A 82 -22.72 9.90 -11.05
N VAL A 83 -21.54 10.43 -10.83
CA VAL A 83 -21.22 11.12 -9.56
C VAL A 83 -21.97 12.45 -9.49
N VAL A 84 -22.08 13.13 -10.61
CA VAL A 84 -22.89 14.35 -10.71
C VAL A 84 -24.36 14.07 -10.39
N ASP A 85 -24.96 13.06 -11.01
CA ASP A 85 -26.34 12.65 -10.75
C ASP A 85 -26.55 12.29 -9.28
N MET A 86 -25.59 11.59 -8.66
CA MET A 86 -25.64 11.26 -7.24
C MET A 86 -25.60 12.52 -6.35
N VAL A 87 -24.69 13.46 -6.62
CA VAL A 87 -24.58 14.71 -5.84
C VAL A 87 -25.84 15.55 -5.99
N THR A 88 -26.37 15.65 -7.21
CA THR A 88 -27.61 16.40 -7.51
C THR A 88 -28.83 15.83 -6.76
N LYS A 89 -28.87 14.51 -6.57
CA LYS A 89 -29.98 13.85 -5.86
C LYS A 89 -29.84 13.85 -4.34
N ALA A 90 -28.62 14.12 -3.82
CA ALA A 90 -28.35 14.07 -2.40
C ALA A 90 -28.95 15.28 -1.66
N ASP A 91 -29.55 15.03 -0.52
CA ASP A 91 -30.08 16.06 0.38
C ASP A 91 -29.22 16.29 1.63
N ARG A 92 -28.30 15.37 1.93
CA ARG A 92 -27.39 15.48 3.08
C ARG A 92 -26.17 14.59 2.97
N VAL A 93 -25.14 14.96 3.77
CA VAL A 93 -23.92 14.19 4.00
C VAL A 93 -23.87 13.73 5.45
N ALA A 94 -23.61 12.45 5.67
CA ALA A 94 -23.19 11.91 6.96
C ALA A 94 -21.73 11.46 6.88
N PHE A 95 -21.02 11.44 8.01
CA PHE A 95 -19.65 10.99 8.05
C PHE A 95 -19.31 10.25 9.34
N GLU A 96 -18.26 9.42 9.30
CA GLU A 96 -17.65 8.79 10.45
C GLU A 96 -16.14 9.00 10.36
N THR A 97 -15.53 9.50 11.44
CA THR A 97 -14.07 9.66 11.50
C THR A 97 -13.39 8.34 11.81
N THR A 98 -12.21 8.13 11.25
CA THR A 98 -11.37 6.96 11.54
C THR A 98 -9.98 7.42 11.96
N PRO A 99 -9.26 6.65 12.80
CA PRO A 99 -7.89 6.99 13.19
C PRO A 99 -6.91 7.07 12.00
N THR A 100 -7.11 6.23 10.98
CA THR A 100 -6.21 6.11 9.83
C THR A 100 -6.98 5.97 8.51
N VAL A 101 -6.34 6.29 7.38
CA VAL A 101 -6.90 6.08 6.03
C VAL A 101 -7.13 4.60 5.75
N LEU A 102 -6.27 3.74 6.29
CA LEU A 102 -6.42 2.29 6.17
C LEU A 102 -7.70 1.78 6.87
N GLU A 103 -8.05 2.33 8.04
CA GLU A 103 -9.32 2.03 8.69
C GLU A 103 -10.51 2.60 7.91
N ALA A 104 -10.35 3.78 7.29
CA ALA A 104 -11.36 4.33 6.39
C ALA A 104 -11.63 3.40 5.18
N LEU A 105 -10.59 2.81 4.59
CA LEU A 105 -10.72 1.85 3.48
C LEU A 105 -11.56 0.63 3.89
N VAL A 106 -11.28 0.06 5.04
CA VAL A 106 -12.02 -1.10 5.55
C VAL A 106 -13.45 -0.72 5.92
N ARG A 107 -13.63 0.46 6.51
CA ARG A 107 -14.96 0.96 6.89
C ARG A 107 -15.83 1.26 5.67
N GLU A 108 -15.25 1.85 4.61
CA GLU A 108 -15.91 2.05 3.32
C GLU A 108 -16.45 0.72 2.77
N ALA A 109 -15.62 -0.32 2.70
CA ALA A 109 -16.02 -1.63 2.22
C ALA A 109 -17.17 -2.25 3.06
N ALA A 110 -17.11 -2.11 4.38
CA ALA A 110 -18.18 -2.59 5.28
C ALA A 110 -19.50 -1.84 5.08
N LEU A 111 -19.46 -0.53 4.85
CA LEU A 111 -20.64 0.28 4.58
C LEU A 111 -21.21 0.02 3.18
N ILE A 112 -20.35 -0.15 2.16
CA ILE A 112 -20.79 -0.55 0.81
C ILE A 112 -21.52 -1.90 0.88
N LYS A 113 -20.95 -2.89 1.60
CA LYS A 113 -21.61 -4.18 1.81
C LYS A 113 -22.97 -4.06 2.50
N LYS A 114 -23.07 -3.15 3.47
CA LYS A 114 -24.30 -2.95 4.24
C LYS A 114 -25.41 -2.28 3.44
N TYR A 115 -25.07 -1.23 2.67
CA TYR A 115 -26.06 -0.38 2.01
C TYR A 115 -26.19 -0.64 0.52
N MET A 116 -25.24 -1.30 -0.12
CA MET A 116 -25.16 -1.56 -1.58
C MET A 116 -25.58 -0.36 -2.42
N PRO A 117 -24.96 0.84 -2.21
CA PRO A 117 -25.43 2.06 -2.84
C PRO A 117 -25.26 1.99 -4.36
N LYS A 118 -26.27 2.40 -5.12
CA LYS A 118 -26.26 2.36 -6.59
C LYS A 118 -25.05 3.05 -7.20
N ALA A 119 -24.67 4.24 -6.76
CA ALA A 119 -23.53 4.96 -7.30
C ALA A 119 -22.16 4.29 -7.03
N ASN A 120 -22.07 3.37 -6.07
CA ASN A 120 -20.89 2.53 -5.86
C ASN A 120 -20.89 1.28 -6.74
N VAL A 121 -22.05 0.73 -7.06
CA VAL A 121 -22.24 -0.62 -7.62
C VAL A 121 -22.59 -0.58 -9.10
N ASP A 122 -23.41 0.39 -9.55
CA ASP A 122 -23.90 0.48 -10.93
C ASP A 122 -22.75 0.51 -11.96
N GLY A 123 -22.83 -0.37 -12.96
CA GLY A 123 -21.83 -0.55 -14.00
C GLY A 123 -20.56 -1.29 -13.55
N LYS A 124 -20.54 -1.78 -12.30
CA LYS A 124 -19.62 -2.81 -11.85
C LYS A 124 -20.44 -4.05 -11.58
N ASP A 125 -20.27 -5.04 -12.43
CA ASP A 125 -20.78 -6.39 -12.15
C ASP A 125 -20.29 -6.79 -10.76
N ASP A 126 -21.13 -7.39 -9.91
CA ASP A 126 -20.74 -7.96 -8.61
C ASP A 126 -19.54 -8.89 -8.76
N LYS A 127 -19.37 -9.44 -9.96
CA LYS A 127 -18.27 -10.30 -10.37
C LYS A 127 -16.92 -9.58 -10.46
N THR A 128 -16.89 -8.24 -10.55
CA THR A 128 -15.64 -7.46 -10.72
C THR A 128 -15.02 -6.96 -9.41
N PHE A 129 -15.78 -6.94 -8.32
CA PHE A 129 -15.28 -6.55 -7.01
C PHE A 129 -14.24 -7.53 -6.49
N LEU A 130 -13.28 -7.00 -5.74
CA LEU A 130 -12.30 -7.80 -5.03
C LEU A 130 -12.68 -7.97 -3.57
N TYR A 131 -12.35 -9.14 -3.06
CA TYR A 131 -12.58 -9.53 -1.67
C TYR A 131 -11.26 -9.98 -1.04
N ALA A 132 -11.07 -9.66 0.23
CA ALA A 132 -10.05 -10.31 1.04
C ALA A 132 -10.68 -11.56 1.68
N VAL A 133 -10.10 -12.71 1.39
CA VAL A 133 -10.61 -14.01 1.85
C VAL A 133 -9.59 -14.66 2.77
N ILE A 134 -10.06 -15.22 3.89
CA ILE A 134 -9.25 -16.07 4.76
C ILE A 134 -9.66 -17.51 4.52
N THR A 135 -8.68 -18.34 4.15
CA THR A 135 -8.92 -19.76 3.87
C THR A 135 -9.19 -20.56 5.13
N ASP A 136 -10.00 -21.60 5.01
CA ASP A 136 -10.27 -22.56 6.11
C ASP A 136 -9.31 -23.74 6.01
N GLU A 137 -8.06 -23.49 6.33
CA GLU A 137 -6.96 -24.44 6.29
C GLU A 137 -6.28 -24.56 7.67
N VAL A 138 -5.45 -25.59 7.83
CA VAL A 138 -4.63 -25.76 9.05
C VAL A 138 -3.77 -24.51 9.28
N VAL A 139 -3.13 -24.01 8.19
CA VAL A 139 -2.40 -22.75 8.15
C VAL A 139 -3.19 -21.77 7.26
N PRO A 140 -4.08 -20.94 7.83
CA PRO A 140 -4.91 -20.02 7.05
C PRO A 140 -4.09 -19.03 6.23
N ARG A 141 -4.53 -18.73 5.02
CA ARG A 141 -3.92 -17.72 4.13
C ARG A 141 -4.88 -16.55 3.94
N VAL A 142 -4.34 -15.37 3.69
CA VAL A 142 -5.12 -14.19 3.32
C VAL A 142 -4.91 -13.93 1.83
N LEU A 143 -5.96 -14.08 1.04
CA LEU A 143 -5.92 -14.00 -0.42
C LEU A 143 -6.85 -12.90 -0.93
N VAL A 144 -6.49 -12.32 -2.08
CA VAL A 144 -7.34 -11.38 -2.81
C VAL A 144 -8.01 -12.14 -3.95
N VAL A 145 -9.34 -12.22 -3.92
CA VAL A 145 -10.15 -13.01 -4.85
C VAL A 145 -11.20 -12.13 -5.49
N ARG A 146 -11.54 -12.37 -6.76
CA ARG A 146 -12.64 -11.68 -7.45
C ARG A 146 -13.98 -12.28 -7.03
N GLY A 147 -15.03 -11.46 -6.97
CA GLY A 147 -16.37 -11.91 -6.62
C GLY A 147 -16.89 -13.04 -7.52
N LYS A 148 -16.56 -13.00 -8.82
CA LYS A 148 -16.93 -14.07 -9.78
C LYS A 148 -16.36 -15.46 -9.45
N ASP A 149 -15.24 -15.50 -8.71
CA ASP A 149 -14.54 -16.72 -8.37
C ASP A 149 -15.00 -17.26 -6.99
N ILE A 150 -15.96 -16.58 -6.31
CA ILE A 150 -16.48 -16.92 -4.98
C ILE A 150 -17.89 -17.45 -5.10
N ASP A 151 -18.13 -18.65 -4.57
CA ASP A 151 -19.47 -19.13 -4.22
C ASP A 151 -19.77 -18.75 -2.77
N PHE A 152 -20.56 -17.67 -2.61
CA PHE A 152 -20.89 -17.13 -1.30
C PHE A 152 -21.78 -18.05 -0.46
N GLN A 153 -22.60 -18.89 -1.10
CA GLN A 153 -23.49 -19.82 -0.40
C GLN A 153 -22.71 -21.01 0.16
N LYS A 154 -21.89 -21.64 -0.67
CA LYS A 154 -21.04 -22.78 -0.28
C LYS A 154 -19.80 -22.35 0.50
N ARG A 155 -19.49 -21.04 0.52
CA ARG A 155 -18.29 -20.47 1.13
C ARG A 155 -17.02 -21.14 0.60
N ILE A 156 -16.92 -21.24 -0.73
CA ILE A 156 -15.75 -21.74 -1.45
C ILE A 156 -15.33 -20.73 -2.52
N PHE A 157 -14.12 -20.81 -2.98
CA PHE A 157 -13.66 -20.03 -4.11
C PHE A 157 -12.71 -20.83 -5.00
N ASN A 158 -12.73 -20.50 -6.29
CA ASN A 158 -11.83 -21.06 -7.27
C ASN A 158 -10.57 -20.18 -7.35
N PHE A 159 -9.42 -20.79 -7.20
CA PHE A 159 -8.13 -20.10 -7.34
C PHE A 159 -7.13 -21.01 -8.02
N GLN A 160 -6.65 -20.60 -9.20
CA GLN A 160 -5.69 -21.37 -9.99
C GLN A 160 -6.05 -22.87 -10.11
N PHE A 161 -7.27 -23.15 -10.58
CA PHE A 161 -7.82 -24.50 -10.79
C PHE A 161 -8.01 -25.36 -9.53
N SER A 162 -7.95 -24.75 -8.36
CA SER A 162 -8.19 -25.42 -7.08
C SER A 162 -9.36 -24.76 -6.34
N ILE A 163 -10.17 -25.58 -5.66
CA ILE A 163 -11.29 -25.13 -4.84
C ILE A 163 -10.84 -25.07 -3.39
N PHE A 164 -11.06 -23.94 -2.73
CA PHE A 164 -10.72 -23.73 -1.33
C PHE A 164 -11.92 -23.33 -0.51
N LYS A 165 -12.00 -23.85 0.72
CA LYS A 165 -13.00 -23.43 1.70
C LYS A 165 -12.63 -22.07 2.29
N ILE A 166 -13.67 -21.28 2.61
CA ILE A 166 -13.53 -19.93 3.14
C ILE A 166 -13.93 -19.90 4.61
N LYS A 167 -13.01 -19.44 5.45
CA LYS A 167 -13.26 -19.11 6.84
C LYS A 167 -13.96 -17.76 7.00
N SER A 168 -13.45 -16.73 6.31
CA SER A 168 -14.01 -15.39 6.38
C SER A 168 -13.83 -14.63 5.07
N ILE A 169 -14.82 -13.75 4.75
CA ILE A 169 -14.84 -12.90 3.55
C ILE A 169 -15.03 -11.45 3.98
N PHE A 170 -14.18 -10.58 3.48
CA PHE A 170 -14.21 -9.12 3.70
C PHE A 170 -14.28 -8.39 2.36
N GLY A 171 -15.07 -7.36 2.28
CA GLY A 171 -15.37 -6.61 1.05
C GLY A 171 -16.87 -6.51 0.81
N PRO A 172 -17.31 -5.98 -0.33
CA PRO A 172 -16.56 -5.70 -1.56
C PRO A 172 -15.62 -4.49 -1.45
N PHE A 173 -14.45 -4.58 -2.07
CA PHE A 173 -13.53 -3.46 -2.17
C PHE A 173 -13.60 -2.85 -3.58
N PRO A 174 -13.90 -1.54 -3.70
CA PRO A 174 -14.03 -0.88 -5.01
C PRO A 174 -12.72 -0.76 -5.77
N SER A 175 -11.58 -0.79 -5.05
CA SER A 175 -10.25 -0.58 -5.61
C SER A 175 -9.31 -1.72 -5.24
N GLY A 176 -8.93 -2.50 -6.27
CA GLY A 176 -7.97 -3.58 -6.11
C GLY A 176 -6.56 -3.14 -5.69
N PRO A 177 -5.97 -2.08 -6.30
CA PRO A 177 -4.69 -1.55 -5.86
C PRO A 177 -4.69 -1.15 -4.38
N GLN A 178 -5.73 -0.44 -3.92
CA GLN A 178 -5.84 -0.01 -2.53
C GLN A 178 -6.02 -1.18 -1.56
N LEU A 179 -6.80 -2.21 -1.92
CA LEU A 179 -6.90 -3.43 -1.12
C LEU A 179 -5.54 -4.12 -0.98
N LYS A 180 -4.81 -4.30 -2.08
CA LYS A 180 -3.49 -4.94 -2.06
C LYS A 180 -2.49 -4.15 -1.22
N GLU A 181 -2.50 -2.82 -1.34
CA GLU A 181 -1.65 -1.96 -0.55
C GLU A 181 -2.04 -1.99 0.94
N GLY A 182 -3.33 -1.92 1.25
CA GLY A 182 -3.83 -2.07 2.61
C GLY A 182 -3.42 -3.39 3.25
N LEU A 183 -3.54 -4.51 2.52
CA LEU A 183 -3.08 -5.82 3.00
C LEU A 183 -1.56 -5.87 3.17
N ARG A 184 -0.79 -5.16 2.34
CA ARG A 184 0.67 -5.04 2.49
C ARG A 184 1.04 -4.33 3.79
N LEU A 185 0.33 -3.23 4.12
CA LEU A 185 0.53 -2.49 5.37
C LEU A 185 0.16 -3.35 6.58
N ILE A 186 -1.00 -4.00 6.55
CA ILE A 186 -1.45 -4.89 7.64
C ILE A 186 -0.45 -6.03 7.86
N ARG A 187 0.12 -6.60 6.80
CA ARG A 187 1.09 -7.70 6.88
C ARG A 187 2.38 -7.31 7.60
N ARG A 188 2.79 -6.06 7.54
CA ARG A 188 3.94 -5.55 8.29
C ARG A 188 3.70 -5.58 9.80
N ILE A 189 2.44 -5.42 10.22
CA ILE A 189 2.06 -5.44 11.63
C ILE A 189 1.74 -6.86 12.08
N PHE A 190 0.91 -7.55 11.31
CA PHE A 190 0.45 -8.91 11.56
C PHE A 190 0.87 -9.81 10.39
N PRO A 191 2.05 -10.42 10.45
CA PRO A 191 2.54 -11.27 9.36
C PRO A 191 1.59 -12.42 9.05
N PHE A 192 1.29 -12.62 7.75
CA PHE A 192 0.43 -13.69 7.27
C PHE A 192 0.86 -14.21 5.90
N PHE A 193 0.49 -15.45 5.59
CA PHE A 193 0.73 -16.05 4.29
C PHE A 193 -0.30 -15.61 3.25
N ASP A 194 0.19 -15.33 2.03
CA ASP A 194 -0.61 -15.06 0.82
C ASP A 194 -0.16 -15.94 -0.35
N THR A 195 0.37 -17.12 -0.05
CA THR A 195 0.88 -18.06 -1.06
C THR A 195 -0.26 -18.60 -1.93
N GLU A 196 0.02 -18.83 -3.20
CA GLU A 196 -0.96 -19.34 -4.17
C GLU A 196 -1.44 -20.74 -3.81
N LYS A 197 -0.50 -21.62 -3.42
CA LYS A 197 -0.79 -22.98 -2.95
C LYS A 197 -0.78 -23.05 -1.43
N PRO A 198 -1.46 -24.02 -0.83
CA PRO A 198 -1.42 -24.25 0.61
C PRO A 198 0.00 -24.27 1.16
N VAL A 199 0.15 -23.74 2.36
CA VAL A 199 1.44 -23.71 3.05
C VAL A 199 1.88 -25.15 3.36
N GLY A 200 3.12 -25.51 2.99
CA GLY A 200 3.62 -26.89 3.11
C GLY A 200 3.58 -27.70 1.81
N THR A 201 3.02 -27.15 0.72
CA THR A 201 3.07 -27.83 -0.59
C THR A 201 4.51 -27.98 -1.08
N LYS A 202 4.86 -29.14 -1.62
CA LYS A 202 6.19 -29.46 -2.18
C LYS A 202 6.42 -28.69 -3.48
N SER A 203 6.79 -27.40 -3.38
CA SER A 203 7.14 -26.54 -4.53
C SER A 203 8.38 -25.72 -4.20
N LYS A 204 9.45 -25.90 -4.97
CA LYS A 204 10.73 -25.17 -4.79
C LYS A 204 10.52 -23.66 -4.87
N HIS A 205 9.77 -23.19 -5.86
CA HIS A 205 9.47 -21.76 -6.04
C HIS A 205 8.72 -21.17 -4.83
N GLN A 206 7.72 -21.89 -4.31
CA GLN A 206 6.96 -21.42 -3.14
C GLN A 206 7.83 -21.39 -1.88
N ARG A 207 8.73 -22.34 -1.70
CA ARG A 207 9.67 -22.35 -0.56
C ARG A 207 10.59 -21.14 -0.58
N THR A 208 11.23 -20.86 -1.71
CA THR A 208 12.09 -19.68 -1.87
C THR A 208 11.31 -18.37 -1.58
N LYS A 209 10.05 -18.28 -2.06
CA LYS A 209 9.18 -17.14 -1.75
C LYS A 209 8.88 -17.02 -0.26
N ILE A 210 8.61 -18.15 0.41
CA ILE A 210 8.32 -18.18 1.85
C ILE A 210 9.58 -17.80 2.65
N GLU A 211 10.73 -18.37 2.35
CA GLU A 211 11.99 -18.06 3.01
C GLU A 211 12.32 -16.57 2.90
N PHE A 212 12.26 -16.01 1.70
CA PHE A 212 12.50 -14.60 1.46
C PHE A 212 11.54 -13.70 2.25
N ASN A 213 10.22 -13.96 2.17
CA ASN A 213 9.24 -13.13 2.88
C ASN A 213 9.33 -13.28 4.41
N THR A 214 9.79 -14.43 4.90
CA THR A 214 10.07 -14.64 6.33
C THR A 214 11.28 -13.83 6.79
N GLN A 215 12.35 -13.78 5.98
CA GLN A 215 13.54 -12.97 6.27
C GLN A 215 13.22 -11.48 6.38
N ILE A 216 12.40 -10.96 5.46
CA ILE A 216 11.98 -9.54 5.48
C ILE A 216 10.81 -9.26 6.44
N GLY A 217 10.37 -10.25 7.23
CA GLY A 217 9.33 -10.09 8.27
C GLY A 217 7.90 -9.96 7.75
N GLN A 218 7.64 -10.27 6.48
CA GLN A 218 6.28 -10.27 5.92
C GLN A 218 5.52 -11.58 6.21
N TYR A 219 6.25 -12.66 6.46
CA TYR A 219 5.68 -13.93 6.90
C TYR A 219 6.11 -14.24 8.33
N PRO A 220 5.34 -15.07 9.07
CA PRO A 220 5.66 -15.41 10.45
C PRO A 220 7.03 -16.07 10.59
N ARG A 221 7.90 -15.51 11.43
CA ARG A 221 9.27 -16.02 11.63
C ARG A 221 9.31 -17.37 12.36
N ASP A 222 8.33 -17.61 13.22
CA ASP A 222 8.22 -18.81 14.04
C ASP A 222 7.74 -20.03 13.23
N MET A 223 7.28 -19.79 12.00
CA MET A 223 6.73 -20.83 11.10
C MET A 223 7.80 -21.27 10.09
N ARG A 224 8.94 -21.76 10.58
CA ARG A 224 9.99 -22.33 9.69
C ARG A 224 9.54 -23.68 9.16
N PHE A 225 9.60 -23.85 7.85
CA PHE A 225 9.35 -25.14 7.19
C PHE A 225 10.59 -26.02 7.30
N SER A 226 10.47 -27.15 8.02
CA SER A 226 11.47 -28.22 7.90
C SER A 226 11.33 -28.88 6.52
N LEU A 227 12.46 -29.13 5.88
CA LEU A 227 12.53 -29.85 4.60
C LEU A 227 12.02 -31.30 4.70
N THR A 228 11.97 -31.84 5.90
CA THR A 228 11.65 -33.27 6.18
C THR A 228 10.21 -33.49 6.63
N SER A 229 9.49 -32.46 7.04
CA SER A 229 8.08 -32.59 7.43
C SER A 229 7.24 -31.47 6.85
N PRO A 230 6.15 -31.77 6.12
CA PRO A 230 5.20 -30.77 5.66
C PRO A 230 4.49 -30.03 6.80
N ILE A 231 4.57 -30.55 8.04
CA ILE A 231 3.90 -30.08 9.25
C ILE A 231 4.94 -29.91 10.37
N GLY A 232 6.06 -29.23 10.09
CA GLY A 232 7.10 -28.94 11.08
C GLY A 232 6.71 -27.84 12.10
N HIS A 233 5.42 -27.58 12.27
CA HIS A 233 4.95 -26.55 13.20
C HIS A 233 4.55 -27.21 14.51
N THR A 234 5.11 -26.74 15.63
CA THR A 234 4.58 -27.09 16.93
C THR A 234 3.15 -26.58 17.05
N LYS A 235 2.32 -27.28 17.83
CA LYS A 235 0.94 -26.82 18.11
C LYS A 235 0.91 -25.38 18.61
N GLU A 236 1.97 -24.96 19.29
CA GLU A 236 2.10 -23.61 19.82
C GLU A 236 2.35 -22.55 18.75
N HIS A 237 3.26 -22.78 17.78
CA HIS A 237 3.46 -21.88 16.66
C HIS A 237 2.18 -21.68 15.86
N LEU A 238 1.45 -22.76 15.62
CA LEU A 238 0.16 -22.69 14.93
C LEU A 238 -0.88 -21.89 15.72
N LYS A 239 -0.90 -22.05 17.06
CA LYS A 239 -1.77 -21.26 17.97
C LYS A 239 -1.43 -19.77 17.89
N ARG A 240 -0.14 -19.40 17.93
CA ARG A 240 0.32 -18.02 17.77
C ARG A 240 -0.05 -17.44 16.41
N TYR A 241 0.17 -18.17 15.33
CA TYR A 241 -0.20 -17.75 14.00
C TYR A 241 -1.72 -17.54 13.84
N ARG A 242 -2.53 -18.48 14.31
CA ARG A 242 -4.00 -18.33 14.29
C ARG A 242 -4.48 -17.12 15.11
N LYS A 243 -3.76 -16.76 16.18
CA LYS A 243 -4.01 -15.53 16.93
C LYS A 243 -3.71 -14.29 16.09
N SER A 244 -2.61 -14.28 15.35
CA SER A 244 -2.30 -13.21 14.38
C SER A 244 -3.37 -13.08 13.31
N ILE A 245 -3.82 -14.19 12.70
CA ILE A 245 -4.94 -14.19 11.74
C ILE A 245 -6.23 -13.63 12.35
N ARG A 246 -6.51 -13.91 13.63
CA ARG A 246 -7.68 -13.32 14.32
C ARG A 246 -7.56 -11.80 14.43
N LYS A 247 -6.37 -11.26 14.67
CA LYS A 247 -6.10 -9.81 14.65
C LYS A 247 -6.36 -9.21 13.28
N VAL A 248 -5.88 -9.85 12.21
CA VAL A 248 -6.17 -9.47 10.82
C VAL A 248 -7.68 -9.48 10.55
N MET A 249 -8.40 -10.51 11.01
CA MET A 249 -9.87 -10.60 10.85
C MET A 249 -10.60 -9.46 11.57
N LEU A 250 -10.20 -9.14 12.80
CA LEU A 250 -10.78 -8.01 13.56
C LEU A 250 -10.54 -6.69 12.82
N PHE A 251 -9.34 -6.48 12.31
CA PHE A 251 -9.02 -5.29 11.54
C PHE A 251 -9.89 -5.20 10.27
N LEU A 252 -9.88 -6.24 9.43
CA LEU A 252 -10.64 -6.27 8.16
C LEU A 252 -12.17 -6.24 8.35
N SER A 253 -12.67 -6.54 9.55
CA SER A 253 -14.08 -6.36 9.89
C SER A 253 -14.45 -4.93 10.34
N GLY A 254 -13.49 -3.98 10.32
CA GLY A 254 -13.69 -2.61 10.78
C GLY A 254 -13.75 -2.46 12.31
N ARG A 255 -13.28 -3.46 13.04
CA ARG A 255 -13.26 -3.47 14.52
C ARG A 255 -11.92 -3.01 15.08
N GLY A 256 -11.30 -1.95 14.51
CA GLY A 256 -10.01 -1.43 14.93
C GLY A 256 -9.94 -1.06 16.42
N LYS A 257 -11.01 -0.49 16.97
CA LYS A 257 -11.10 -0.19 18.42
C LYS A 257 -11.03 -1.46 19.29
N ALA A 258 -11.76 -2.51 18.90
CA ALA A 258 -11.73 -3.77 19.63
C ALA A 258 -10.36 -4.45 19.54
N LEU A 259 -9.70 -4.32 18.39
CA LEU A 259 -8.32 -4.81 18.20
C LEU A 259 -7.34 -4.09 19.14
N ARG A 260 -7.41 -2.76 19.26
CA ARG A 260 -6.57 -1.98 20.19
C ARG A 260 -6.77 -2.43 21.64
N VAL A 261 -8.01 -2.52 22.08
CA VAL A 261 -8.33 -3.01 23.44
C VAL A 261 -7.80 -4.42 23.67
N MET A 262 -7.88 -5.30 22.67
CA MET A 262 -7.31 -6.65 22.77
C MET A 262 -5.78 -6.62 22.90
N LEU A 263 -5.08 -5.80 22.12
CA LEU A 263 -3.62 -5.66 22.16
C LEU A 263 -3.16 -5.07 23.52
N GLU A 264 -3.87 -4.07 24.04
CA GLU A 264 -3.59 -3.50 25.34
C GLU A 264 -3.74 -4.53 26.47
N ARG A 265 -4.79 -5.36 26.42
CA ARG A 265 -5.00 -6.45 27.38
C ARG A 265 -3.90 -7.49 27.28
N GLU A 266 -3.53 -7.90 26.08
CA GLU A 266 -2.45 -8.84 25.82
C GLU A 266 -1.11 -8.31 26.37
N MET A 267 -0.81 -7.05 26.11
CA MET A 267 0.40 -6.40 26.63
C MET A 267 0.45 -6.40 28.16
N LYS A 268 -0.64 -5.95 28.80
CA LYS A 268 -0.73 -5.89 30.27
C LYS A 268 -0.68 -7.28 30.91
N GLN A 269 -1.35 -8.27 30.32
CA GLN A 269 -1.34 -9.64 30.82
C GLN A 269 0.03 -10.27 30.68
N ALA A 270 0.69 -10.13 29.51
CA ALA A 270 2.03 -10.66 29.30
C ALA A 270 3.06 -10.02 30.26
N ALA A 271 2.93 -8.71 30.53
CA ALA A 271 3.80 -8.04 31.52
C ALA A 271 3.59 -8.57 32.95
N ARG A 272 2.34 -8.84 33.39
CA ARG A 272 2.03 -9.42 34.69
C ARG A 272 2.57 -10.85 34.84
N GLU A 273 2.60 -11.61 33.76
CA GLU A 273 3.09 -12.97 33.68
C GLU A 273 4.61 -13.02 33.38
N GLU A 274 5.31 -11.88 33.46
CA GLU A 274 6.74 -11.72 33.20
C GLU A 274 7.20 -12.18 31.80
N ARG A 275 6.25 -12.34 30.86
CA ARG A 275 6.51 -12.67 29.45
C ARG A 275 6.85 -11.40 28.69
N PHE A 276 7.99 -10.79 28.98
CA PHE A 276 8.37 -9.46 28.47
C PHE A 276 8.50 -9.40 26.95
N GLU A 277 8.91 -10.48 26.30
CA GLU A 277 8.95 -10.55 24.83
C GLU A 277 7.56 -10.45 24.20
N ASP A 278 6.57 -11.18 24.74
CA ASP A 278 5.20 -11.13 24.29
C ASP A 278 4.58 -9.74 24.53
N ALA A 279 4.89 -9.12 25.66
CA ALA A 279 4.46 -7.76 25.98
C ALA A 279 5.08 -6.74 25.00
N ALA A 280 6.36 -6.88 24.66
CA ALA A 280 7.05 -6.04 23.69
C ALA A 280 6.50 -6.22 22.26
N ILE A 281 6.07 -7.43 21.88
CA ILE A 281 5.41 -7.69 20.60
C ILE A 281 4.07 -6.96 20.56
N ALA A 282 3.21 -7.15 21.56
CA ALA A 282 1.90 -6.51 21.62
C ALA A 282 1.99 -4.97 21.62
N ARG A 283 2.98 -4.41 22.34
CA ARG A 283 3.28 -2.98 22.34
C ARG A 283 3.69 -2.47 20.95
N ARG A 284 4.56 -3.19 20.24
CA ARG A 284 4.97 -2.84 18.86
C ARG A 284 3.81 -2.91 17.88
N GLU A 285 2.95 -3.94 17.99
CA GLU A 285 1.76 -4.08 17.15
C GLU A 285 0.78 -2.91 17.39
N LEU A 286 0.55 -2.53 18.65
CA LEU A 286 -0.31 -1.40 19.01
C LEU A 286 0.26 -0.08 18.47
N PHE A 287 1.55 0.18 18.72
CA PHE A 287 2.23 1.36 18.21
C PHE A 287 2.17 1.45 16.68
N ALA A 288 2.45 0.33 15.99
CA ALA A 288 2.40 0.28 14.53
C ALA A 288 1.00 0.50 13.98
N LEU A 289 -0.04 0.03 14.69
CA LEU A 289 -1.44 0.24 14.31
C LEU A 289 -1.85 1.72 14.44
N ASP A 290 -1.35 2.42 15.46
CA ASP A 290 -1.66 3.84 15.69
C ASP A 290 -0.84 4.78 14.81
N HIS A 291 0.35 4.34 14.36
CA HIS A 291 1.28 5.14 13.57
C HIS A 291 1.43 4.62 12.13
N ILE A 292 0.39 3.96 11.60
CA ILE A 292 0.40 3.55 10.18
C ILE A 292 0.55 4.82 9.31
N GLN A 293 1.70 4.92 8.63
CA GLN A 293 1.90 5.94 7.62
C GLN A 293 1.22 5.51 6.32
N ASP A 294 -0.01 5.98 6.14
CA ASP A 294 -0.87 5.66 4.99
C ASP A 294 -0.50 6.44 3.72
N VAL A 295 0.74 6.90 3.60
CA VAL A 295 1.20 7.79 2.50
C VAL A 295 0.86 7.22 1.12
N SER A 296 0.96 5.92 0.94
CA SER A 296 0.61 5.26 -0.32
C SER A 296 -0.89 5.26 -0.63
N LEU A 297 -1.74 5.13 0.40
CA LEU A 297 -3.20 5.22 0.26
C LEU A 297 -3.67 6.66 0.06
N ILE A 298 -2.99 7.62 0.70
CA ILE A 298 -3.23 9.06 0.57
C ILE A 298 -2.93 9.51 -0.87
N LYS A 299 -1.77 9.14 -1.42
CA LYS A 299 -1.34 9.49 -2.78
C LYS A 299 -2.31 8.97 -3.87
N ASP A 300 -2.85 7.76 -3.70
CA ASP A 300 -3.82 7.18 -4.63
C ASP A 300 -5.15 7.98 -4.64
N GLU A 301 -5.50 8.58 -3.54
CA GLU A 301 -6.72 9.39 -3.43
C GLU A 301 -6.54 10.75 -4.10
N SER A 302 -5.42 11.42 -3.89
CA SER A 302 -5.09 12.70 -4.52
C SER A 302 -5.05 12.58 -6.06
N ARG A 303 -4.54 11.47 -6.60
CA ARG A 303 -4.55 11.19 -8.04
C ARG A 303 -5.96 11.07 -8.65
N ARG A 304 -6.94 10.61 -7.87
CA ARG A 304 -8.34 10.47 -8.32
C ARG A 304 -9.14 11.75 -8.18
N GLN A 305 -8.62 12.71 -7.43
CA GLN A 305 -9.31 13.98 -7.19
C GLN A 305 -9.11 14.99 -8.31
N GLY A 306 -8.19 14.75 -9.26
CA GLY A 306 -7.95 15.71 -10.34
C GLY A 306 -7.56 17.09 -9.83
N ASP A 307 -6.83 17.14 -8.69
CA ASP A 307 -6.43 18.41 -8.07
C ASP A 307 -5.37 19.11 -8.92
N THR A 308 -5.84 19.79 -9.97
CA THR A 308 -5.05 20.66 -10.86
C THR A 308 -5.06 22.12 -10.42
N SER A 309 -5.68 22.47 -9.30
CA SER A 309 -5.75 23.87 -8.90
C SER A 309 -5.48 24.07 -7.41
N ARG A 310 -4.27 24.45 -7.12
CA ARG A 310 -3.79 25.38 -6.07
C ARG A 310 -2.48 25.05 -5.36
N ARG A 311 -1.73 24.05 -5.82
CA ARG A 311 -0.26 24.03 -5.59
C ARG A 311 0.33 23.56 -6.89
N GLY A 312 1.31 24.29 -7.41
CA GLY A 312 1.90 24.05 -8.72
C GLY A 312 2.03 22.57 -9.00
N VAL A 313 1.67 22.15 -10.21
CA VAL A 313 1.64 20.77 -10.70
C VAL A 313 2.89 20.05 -10.20
N THR A 314 2.83 19.42 -9.04
CA THR A 314 3.82 18.44 -8.67
C THR A 314 3.52 17.21 -9.50
N LEU A 315 4.16 17.14 -10.68
CA LEU A 315 4.26 15.91 -11.44
C LEU A 315 4.55 14.76 -10.43
N PRO A 316 3.94 13.58 -10.63
CA PRO A 316 4.19 12.44 -9.75
C PRO A 316 5.69 12.32 -9.55
N ALA A 317 6.14 12.19 -8.29
CA ALA A 317 7.56 12.21 -7.95
C ALA A 317 8.24 10.99 -8.57
N ARG A 318 8.61 11.12 -9.85
CA ARG A 318 9.34 10.12 -10.61
C ARG A 318 10.80 10.17 -10.19
N ILE A 319 11.32 9.09 -9.66
CA ILE A 319 12.73 8.89 -9.35
C ILE A 319 13.23 7.81 -10.31
N GLU A 320 14.24 8.11 -11.08
CA GLU A 320 14.92 7.12 -11.92
C GLU A 320 16.23 6.70 -11.25
N ALA A 321 16.49 5.39 -11.18
CA ALA A 321 17.74 4.87 -10.67
C ALA A 321 18.48 4.07 -11.74
N TYR A 322 19.79 4.22 -11.76
CA TYR A 322 20.68 3.65 -12.77
C TYR A 322 21.71 2.75 -12.12
N ASP A 323 21.92 1.58 -12.72
CA ASP A 323 22.96 0.63 -12.35
C ASP A 323 23.65 0.08 -13.62
N THR A 324 24.97 -0.08 -13.54
CA THR A 324 25.80 -0.60 -14.62
C THR A 324 26.35 -1.97 -14.21
N ALA A 325 26.26 -2.92 -15.10
CA ALA A 325 26.73 -4.25 -14.83
C ALA A 325 27.57 -4.78 -16.01
N HIS A 326 28.78 -5.25 -15.71
CA HIS A 326 29.67 -5.83 -16.69
C HIS A 326 29.48 -7.34 -16.78
N LEU A 327 29.14 -7.84 -17.98
CA LEU A 327 29.19 -9.27 -18.29
C LEU A 327 30.60 -9.67 -18.62
N SER A 328 31.11 -10.73 -17.99
CA SER A 328 32.41 -11.33 -18.34
C SER A 328 32.45 -11.64 -19.83
N GLY A 329 33.18 -10.83 -20.59
CA GLY A 329 33.44 -11.11 -22.01
C GLY A 329 33.25 -9.92 -22.93
N THR A 330 32.10 -9.40 -23.22
CA THR A 330 31.96 -8.46 -24.35
C THR A 330 30.78 -7.48 -24.28
N ASN A 331 29.82 -7.62 -23.39
CA ASN A 331 28.63 -6.77 -23.40
C ASN A 331 28.32 -6.19 -22.01
N ALA A 332 28.69 -4.94 -21.78
CA ALA A 332 28.21 -4.19 -20.63
C ALA A 332 26.72 -3.82 -20.81
N ILE A 333 25.94 -4.01 -19.79
CA ILE A 333 24.51 -3.65 -19.78
C ILE A 333 24.26 -2.63 -18.69
N GLY A 334 23.62 -1.54 -19.07
CA GLY A 334 23.05 -0.60 -18.12
C GLY A 334 21.56 -0.78 -17.96
N VAL A 335 21.07 -0.51 -16.79
CA VAL A 335 19.64 -0.55 -16.49
C VAL A 335 19.14 0.77 -15.91
N MET A 336 17.90 1.09 -16.24
CA MET A 336 17.15 2.18 -15.65
C MET A 336 15.92 1.58 -15.00
N THR A 337 15.69 1.91 -13.76
CA THR A 337 14.44 1.63 -13.04
C THR A 337 13.75 2.94 -12.67
N ALA A 338 12.46 2.89 -12.48
CA ALA A 338 11.67 4.06 -12.09
C ALA A 338 10.85 3.74 -10.85
N LEU A 339 10.89 4.64 -9.89
CA LEU A 339 9.88 4.74 -8.84
C LEU A 339 8.92 5.87 -9.18
N ILE A 340 7.65 5.63 -9.07
CA ILE A 340 6.62 6.66 -9.17
C ILE A 340 5.94 6.72 -7.81
N ASP A 341 6.10 7.86 -7.13
CA ASP A 341 5.61 8.07 -5.76
C ASP A 341 6.07 7.00 -4.76
N GLY A 342 7.35 6.65 -4.82
CA GLY A 342 7.95 5.66 -3.93
C GLY A 342 7.58 4.21 -4.24
N VAL A 343 6.91 3.93 -5.37
CA VAL A 343 6.53 2.57 -5.78
C VAL A 343 7.24 2.17 -7.07
N PRO A 344 7.85 0.98 -7.15
CA PRO A 344 8.50 0.48 -8.36
C PRO A 344 7.55 0.38 -9.56
N ALA A 345 7.81 1.17 -10.61
CA ALA A 345 7.04 1.22 -11.84
C ALA A 345 7.67 0.29 -12.90
N LYS A 346 7.50 -1.00 -12.78
CA LYS A 346 8.18 -2.02 -13.61
C LYS A 346 7.96 -1.87 -15.13
N LYS A 347 6.86 -1.29 -15.57
CA LYS A 347 6.57 -0.99 -16.98
C LYS A 347 7.53 0.07 -17.55
N GLU A 348 8.09 0.90 -16.68
CA GLU A 348 9.01 1.99 -17.00
C GLU A 348 10.49 1.57 -16.99
N TYR A 349 10.80 0.31 -16.64
CA TYR A 349 12.17 -0.18 -16.60
C TYR A 349 12.73 -0.33 -18.01
N ARG A 350 13.99 0.09 -18.20
CA ARG A 350 14.69 0.02 -19.49
C ARG A 350 16.04 -0.66 -19.33
N THR A 351 16.53 -1.22 -20.42
CA THR A 351 17.85 -1.85 -20.51
C THR A 351 18.61 -1.26 -21.69
N PHE A 352 19.82 -0.86 -21.46
CA PHE A 352 20.70 -0.27 -22.45
C PHE A 352 21.90 -1.17 -22.70
N LYS A 353 22.15 -1.54 -23.94
CA LYS A 353 23.43 -2.16 -24.33
C LYS A 353 24.48 -1.06 -24.46
N ILE A 354 25.56 -1.15 -23.70
CA ILE A 354 26.66 -0.18 -23.75
C ILE A 354 27.56 -0.53 -24.94
N LYS A 355 27.88 0.41 -25.80
CA LYS A 355 28.57 0.16 -27.09
C LYS A 355 29.94 0.77 -27.19
N GLY A 356 30.26 1.84 -26.48
CA GLY A 356 31.42 2.67 -26.71
C GLY A 356 32.46 2.73 -25.60
N VAL A 357 32.34 1.89 -24.56
CA VAL A 357 33.10 2.04 -23.33
C VAL A 357 34.14 0.93 -23.16
N LYS A 358 35.35 1.30 -22.74
CA LYS A 358 36.42 0.33 -22.38
C LYS A 358 35.95 -0.54 -21.22
N LYS A 359 36.40 -1.81 -21.14
CA LYS A 359 36.08 -2.73 -20.07
C LYS A 359 36.30 -2.07 -18.69
N ASN A 360 35.29 -2.19 -17.83
CA ASN A 360 35.30 -1.73 -16.42
C ASN A 360 35.31 -0.20 -16.18
N ASP A 361 34.84 0.61 -17.14
CA ASP A 361 34.60 2.03 -16.89
C ASP A 361 33.12 2.30 -16.58
N ASP A 362 32.78 2.21 -15.28
CA ASP A 362 31.41 2.45 -14.78
C ASP A 362 30.97 3.91 -15.00
N ILE A 363 31.92 4.85 -14.99
CA ILE A 363 31.63 6.28 -15.17
C ILE A 363 31.26 6.56 -16.62
N ALA A 364 32.04 6.06 -17.57
CA ALA A 364 31.73 6.21 -18.99
C ALA A 364 30.44 5.47 -19.35
N SER A 365 30.21 4.29 -18.77
CA SER A 365 28.98 3.53 -18.92
C SER A 365 27.76 4.30 -18.44
N LEU A 366 27.83 4.93 -17.27
CA LEU A 366 26.75 5.75 -16.70
C LEU A 366 26.47 6.98 -17.59
N LYS A 367 27.52 7.65 -18.08
CA LYS A 367 27.39 8.79 -19.01
C LYS A 367 26.70 8.39 -20.32
N GLU A 368 27.06 7.25 -20.91
CA GLU A 368 26.40 6.72 -22.12
C GLU A 368 24.92 6.46 -21.90
N ILE A 369 24.57 5.79 -20.78
CA ILE A 369 23.16 5.47 -20.48
C ILE A 369 22.35 6.73 -20.30
N LEU A 370 22.84 7.69 -19.51
CA LEU A 370 22.16 8.96 -19.27
C LEU A 370 22.00 9.77 -20.56
N SER A 371 23.06 9.88 -21.37
CA SER A 371 22.97 10.56 -22.67
C SER A 371 21.92 9.95 -23.58
N ARG A 372 21.82 8.62 -23.61
CA ARG A 372 20.79 7.91 -24.41
C ARG A 372 19.40 8.09 -23.83
N ARG A 373 19.27 8.08 -22.50
CA ARG A 373 17.98 8.35 -21.81
C ARG A 373 17.46 9.75 -22.16
N LEU A 374 18.32 10.73 -22.17
CA LEU A 374 17.98 12.12 -22.46
C LEU A 374 17.62 12.37 -23.93
N ASN A 375 17.94 11.45 -24.84
CA ASN A 375 17.48 11.48 -26.25
C ASN A 375 16.03 10.99 -26.42
N HIS A 376 15.35 10.63 -25.34
CA HIS A 376 13.95 10.18 -25.33
C HIS A 376 13.05 11.19 -24.59
N PRO A 377 12.73 12.34 -25.20
CA PRO A 377 11.88 13.36 -24.58
C PRO A 377 10.43 12.88 -24.35
N GLU A 378 9.99 11.86 -25.10
CA GLU A 378 8.70 11.20 -24.94
C GLU A 378 8.55 10.41 -23.62
N TRP A 379 9.66 10.10 -22.95
CA TRP A 379 9.63 9.54 -21.61
C TRP A 379 9.64 10.67 -20.59
N SER A 380 8.64 10.72 -19.72
CA SER A 380 8.55 11.74 -18.68
C SER A 380 9.85 11.88 -17.91
N PHE A 381 10.38 13.11 -17.77
CA PHE A 381 11.60 13.35 -17.01
C PHE A 381 11.40 13.03 -15.52
N PRO A 382 12.43 12.48 -14.85
CA PRO A 382 12.37 12.25 -13.42
C PRO A 382 12.54 13.57 -12.64
N LYS A 383 11.97 13.61 -11.45
CA LYS A 383 12.23 14.67 -10.49
C LYS A 383 13.64 14.55 -9.89
N VAL A 384 14.15 13.34 -9.78
CA VAL A 384 15.46 13.02 -9.19
C VAL A 384 16.05 11.81 -9.90
N ILE A 385 17.37 11.88 -10.16
CA ILE A 385 18.16 10.75 -10.63
C ILE A 385 18.94 10.17 -9.46
N VAL A 386 18.91 8.85 -9.30
CA VAL A 386 19.68 8.10 -8.30
C VAL A 386 20.74 7.27 -9.01
N VAL A 387 21.98 7.35 -8.56
CA VAL A 387 23.11 6.58 -9.08
C VAL A 387 23.72 5.69 -8.00
N ASP A 388 24.18 4.51 -8.39
CA ASP A 388 24.95 3.64 -7.53
C ASP A 388 26.40 4.13 -7.46
N GLY A 389 26.91 4.38 -6.27
CA GLY A 389 28.27 4.82 -6.05
C GLY A 389 28.39 6.13 -5.28
N GLY A 390 29.55 6.78 -5.38
CA GLY A 390 29.91 7.94 -4.58
C GLY A 390 29.83 9.30 -5.32
N LYS A 391 30.59 10.27 -4.80
CA LYS A 391 30.66 11.63 -5.35
C LYS A 391 31.08 11.68 -6.81
N THR A 392 31.88 10.71 -7.26
CA THR A 392 32.40 10.64 -8.64
C THR A 392 31.29 10.32 -9.62
N GLN A 393 30.47 9.30 -9.35
CA GLN A 393 29.32 8.93 -10.18
C GLN A 393 28.26 10.04 -10.18
N LYS A 394 28.05 10.70 -9.03
CA LYS A 394 27.17 11.87 -8.93
C LYS A 394 27.63 12.99 -9.86
N LYS A 395 28.90 13.41 -9.78
CA LYS A 395 29.47 14.45 -10.64
C LYS A 395 29.41 14.09 -12.12
N ALA A 396 29.63 12.82 -12.46
CA ALA A 396 29.54 12.35 -13.85
C ALA A 396 28.11 12.48 -14.41
N ALA A 397 27.10 12.14 -13.61
CA ALA A 397 25.71 12.31 -14.00
C ALA A 397 25.31 13.79 -14.10
N GLU A 398 25.73 14.63 -13.15
CA GLU A 398 25.53 16.08 -13.18
C GLU A 398 26.18 16.75 -14.41
N SER A 399 27.38 16.28 -14.84
CA SER A 399 28.04 16.77 -16.06
C SER A 399 27.19 16.54 -17.31
N VAL A 400 26.64 15.32 -17.46
CA VAL A 400 25.79 14.98 -18.62
C VAL A 400 24.51 15.82 -18.65
N LEU A 401 23.91 16.06 -17.50
CA LEU A 401 22.70 16.89 -17.38
C LEU A 401 23.00 18.34 -17.74
N LYS A 402 24.12 18.88 -17.22
CA LYS A 402 24.58 20.26 -17.49
C LYS A 402 24.88 20.48 -18.97
N GLU A 403 25.54 19.52 -19.63
CA GLU A 403 25.84 19.55 -21.08
C GLU A 403 24.58 19.64 -21.95
N ARG A 404 23.44 19.16 -21.41
CA ARG A 404 22.13 19.17 -22.09
C ARG A 404 21.22 20.31 -21.61
N GLY A 405 21.69 21.18 -20.71
CA GLY A 405 20.87 22.25 -20.13
C GLY A 405 19.70 21.78 -19.28
N ILE A 406 19.80 20.58 -18.65
CA ILE A 406 18.74 19.95 -17.88
C ILE A 406 19.05 20.06 -16.39
N GLU A 407 18.14 20.65 -15.62
CA GLU A 407 18.25 20.81 -14.17
C GLU A 407 17.48 19.71 -13.45
N ILE A 408 18.07 18.53 -13.28
CA ILE A 408 17.55 17.45 -12.47
C ILE A 408 18.55 17.13 -11.36
N PRO A 409 18.15 17.18 -10.08
CA PRO A 409 19.05 16.84 -8.99
C PRO A 409 19.47 15.37 -9.01
N VAL A 410 20.74 15.13 -8.70
CA VAL A 410 21.33 13.79 -8.65
C VAL A 410 21.64 13.41 -7.22
N VAL A 411 21.25 12.20 -6.83
CA VAL A 411 21.52 11.57 -5.53
C VAL A 411 22.38 10.34 -5.74
N ALA A 412 23.41 10.17 -4.91
CA ALA A 412 24.27 8.99 -4.94
C ALA A 412 24.04 8.13 -3.70
N VAL A 413 24.03 6.82 -3.89
CA VAL A 413 23.92 5.83 -2.81
C VAL A 413 25.25 5.06 -2.72
N VAL A 414 25.99 5.35 -1.64
CA VAL A 414 27.28 4.69 -1.36
C VAL A 414 27.02 3.39 -0.61
N LYS A 415 27.65 2.31 -1.02
CA LYS A 415 27.58 1.00 -0.38
C LYS A 415 28.84 0.71 0.44
N ASP A 416 28.68 -0.09 1.50
CA ASP A 416 29.79 -0.68 2.25
C ASP A 416 30.38 -1.91 1.51
N GLU A 417 31.44 -2.48 2.05
CA GLU A 417 32.08 -3.71 1.54
C GLU A 417 31.14 -4.93 1.49
N ARG A 418 30.03 -4.88 2.20
CA ARG A 418 28.99 -5.90 2.22
C ARG A 418 27.79 -5.55 1.33
N HIS A 419 27.97 -4.59 0.41
CA HIS A 419 26.93 -4.07 -0.51
C HIS A 419 25.68 -3.52 0.18
N ARG A 420 25.79 -3.03 1.43
CA ARG A 420 24.68 -2.37 2.14
C ARG A 420 24.80 -0.86 2.00
N PRO A 421 23.67 -0.12 1.91
CA PRO A 421 23.71 1.33 1.89
C PRO A 421 24.41 1.87 3.14
N ARG A 422 25.49 2.61 2.94
CA ARG A 422 26.27 3.25 3.98
C ARG A 422 25.95 4.73 4.12
N GLU A 423 25.81 5.42 2.99
CA GLU A 423 25.60 6.86 2.93
C GLU A 423 24.74 7.23 1.72
N VAL A 424 23.89 8.24 1.86
CA VAL A 424 23.10 8.81 0.77
C VAL A 424 23.46 10.27 0.62
N ILE A 425 24.05 10.62 -0.54
CA ILE A 425 24.59 11.95 -0.81
C ILE A 425 23.59 12.76 -1.63
N GLY A 426 23.09 13.87 -1.08
CA GLY A 426 22.25 14.82 -1.81
C GLY A 426 20.74 14.58 -1.74
N ALA A 427 20.24 13.66 -0.92
CA ALA A 427 18.81 13.39 -0.79
C ALA A 427 18.02 14.61 -0.29
N ARG A 428 18.49 15.31 0.74
CA ARG A 428 17.87 16.52 1.28
C ARG A 428 17.74 17.64 0.25
N SER A 429 18.81 17.93 -0.46
CA SER A 429 18.83 18.99 -1.49
C SER A 429 17.96 18.63 -2.70
N ALA A 430 17.80 17.33 -2.99
CA ALA A 430 16.93 16.82 -4.04
C ALA A 430 15.43 16.73 -3.62
N GLY A 431 15.11 16.99 -2.37
CA GLY A 431 13.74 16.94 -1.86
C GLY A 431 13.11 15.54 -1.87
N ILE A 432 13.92 14.49 -1.67
CA ILE A 432 13.46 13.09 -1.50
C ILE A 432 13.93 12.50 -0.18
N SER A 433 13.25 11.45 0.30
CA SER A 433 13.70 10.73 1.48
C SER A 433 14.90 9.83 1.16
N GLU A 434 15.78 9.62 2.13
CA GLU A 434 16.90 8.67 1.98
C GLU A 434 16.39 7.24 1.72
N SER A 435 15.24 6.88 2.32
CA SER A 435 14.61 5.58 2.09
C SER A 435 14.15 5.39 0.63
N ASP A 436 13.64 6.45 -0.02
CA ASP A 436 13.26 6.37 -1.43
C ASP A 436 14.49 6.25 -2.35
N ALA A 437 15.58 6.96 -2.03
CA ALA A 437 16.83 6.84 -2.76
C ALA A 437 17.42 5.42 -2.64
N VAL A 438 17.44 4.86 -1.42
CA VAL A 438 17.91 3.48 -1.18
C VAL A 438 17.02 2.46 -1.87
N LEU A 439 15.70 2.64 -1.85
CA LEU A 439 14.76 1.75 -2.54
C LEU A 439 14.98 1.80 -4.06
N ALA A 440 15.14 3.00 -4.64
CA ALA A 440 15.39 3.18 -6.06
C ALA A 440 16.68 2.47 -6.50
N ASN A 441 17.76 2.65 -5.74
CA ASN A 441 19.03 1.98 -5.99
C ASN A 441 18.95 0.45 -5.84
N ALA A 442 18.26 -0.04 -4.80
CA ALA A 442 18.04 -1.48 -4.59
C ALA A 442 17.25 -2.12 -5.75
N GLU A 443 16.23 -1.42 -6.30
CA GLU A 443 15.48 -1.89 -7.46
C GLU A 443 16.33 -1.92 -8.74
N ALA A 444 17.18 -0.91 -8.97
CA ALA A 444 18.11 -0.90 -10.10
C ALA A 444 19.08 -2.10 -10.02
N HIS A 445 19.68 -2.31 -8.88
CA HIS A 445 20.58 -3.44 -8.65
C HIS A 445 19.88 -4.80 -8.81
N ARG A 446 18.68 -4.96 -8.25
CA ARG A 446 17.87 -6.18 -8.41
C ARG A 446 17.53 -6.46 -9.87
N PHE A 447 17.15 -5.43 -10.62
CA PHE A 447 16.81 -5.56 -12.04
C PHE A 447 18.04 -5.89 -12.89
N SER A 448 19.18 -5.28 -12.60
CA SER A 448 20.48 -5.56 -13.21
C SER A 448 20.87 -7.02 -13.05
N LEU A 449 20.87 -7.55 -11.82
CA LEU A 449 21.14 -8.96 -11.53
C LEU A 449 20.19 -9.92 -12.26
N ALA A 450 18.90 -9.58 -12.38
CA ALA A 450 17.94 -10.41 -13.11
C ALA A 450 18.28 -10.47 -14.61
N ARG A 451 18.71 -9.35 -15.22
CA ARG A 451 19.16 -9.30 -16.63
C ARG A 451 20.43 -10.09 -16.86
N HIS A 452 21.39 -10.02 -15.94
CA HIS A 452 22.59 -10.83 -15.96
C HIS A 452 22.30 -12.33 -16.00
N ARG A 453 21.42 -12.80 -15.10
CA ARG A 453 21.02 -14.23 -15.07
C ARG A 453 20.37 -14.65 -16.37
N ALA A 454 19.48 -13.82 -16.93
CA ALA A 454 18.81 -14.12 -18.19
C ALA A 454 19.79 -14.18 -19.38
N ALA A 455 20.78 -13.29 -19.41
CA ALA A 455 21.82 -13.28 -20.46
C ALA A 455 22.73 -14.51 -20.39
N ARG A 456 23.15 -14.93 -19.18
CA ARG A 456 23.92 -16.18 -18.99
C ARG A 456 23.16 -17.41 -19.47
N THR A 457 21.85 -17.50 -19.16
CA THR A 457 21.04 -18.65 -19.58
C THR A 457 20.87 -18.72 -21.11
N ARG A 458 20.86 -17.59 -21.82
CA ARG A 458 20.85 -17.57 -23.29
C ARG A 458 22.16 -18.04 -23.88
N ASN A 459 23.29 -17.59 -23.35
CA ASN A 459 24.61 -17.98 -23.83
C ASN A 459 24.96 -19.46 -23.54
N LEU A 460 24.27 -20.10 -22.59
CA LEU A 460 24.39 -21.55 -22.31
C LEU A 460 23.47 -22.40 -23.19
N ARG A 461 22.57 -21.80 -23.96
CA ARG A 461 21.62 -22.48 -24.86
C ARG A 461 21.92 -22.23 -26.34
N ALA A 462 22.87 -21.37 -26.65
CA ALA A 462 23.43 -21.11 -27.96
C ALA A 462 24.79 -21.83 -28.10
#